data_1779ae6f707cabe521bc1cf1878bf17b
#
_entry.id   1779ae6f707cabe521bc1cf1878bf17b
#
_cell.length_a   1.000
_cell.length_b   1.000
_cell.length_c   1.000
_cell.angle_alpha   90.00
_cell.angle_beta   90.00
_cell.angle_gamma   90.00
#
_symmetry.space_group_name_H-M   'P 1'
#
loop_
_entity.id
_entity.type
_entity.pdbx_description
1 polymer ?
#
loop_
_entity_poly.entity_id
_entity_poly.type
_entity_poly.pdbx_seq_one_letter_code
_entity_poly.pdbx_strand_id
1 'polypeptide(L)'
;MTVVTGAGPVEYADRGVGEPLLAVHGTLGGWDQGLVAAEFFRVNGFRIIAPSRPGYLGTPLSTGRTPAGQGDALAALLDAIGLDRTAVFAGSGGGPAAYALAARHPGRVTRLLQIDSVALPIPPFPLPGCLRWIRPSGSSCGFFAMAQRRC
;
A
#
# COMPACT_ATOMS: atom_id res chain seq x y z
N MET A 1 0.23 14.05 -5.99
CA MET A 1 1.52 14.75 -5.79
C MET A 1 2.60 13.74 -5.49
N THR A 2 3.88 14.09 -5.69
CA THR A 2 4.99 13.18 -5.38
C THR A 2 5.95 13.87 -4.42
N VAL A 3 6.42 13.15 -3.41
CA VAL A 3 7.44 13.61 -2.47
C VAL A 3 8.64 12.67 -2.50
N VAL A 4 9.85 13.23 -2.39
CA VAL A 4 11.09 12.45 -2.24
C VAL A 4 11.28 12.12 -0.77
N THR A 5 11.34 10.84 -0.45
CA THR A 5 11.52 10.34 0.92
C THR A 5 12.89 9.67 1.08
N GLY A 6 13.26 9.31 2.31
CA GLY A 6 14.47 8.52 2.56
C GLY A 6 14.47 7.14 1.90
N ALA A 7 13.31 6.60 1.55
CA ALA A 7 13.16 5.32 0.83
C ALA A 7 13.11 5.49 -0.71
N GLY A 8 12.96 6.72 -1.19
CA GLY A 8 12.78 7.06 -2.60
C GLY A 8 11.50 7.87 -2.85
N PRO A 9 11.15 8.16 -4.10
CA PRO A 9 9.95 8.94 -4.41
C PRO A 9 8.68 8.14 -4.11
N VAL A 10 7.71 8.82 -3.48
CA VAL A 10 6.38 8.28 -3.19
C VAL A 10 5.33 9.24 -3.75
N GLU A 11 4.49 8.72 -4.61
CA GLU A 11 3.28 9.42 -5.06
C GLU A 11 2.16 9.23 -4.04
N TYR A 12 1.44 10.29 -3.73
CA TYR A 12 0.32 10.23 -2.78
C TYR A 12 -0.72 11.32 -3.06
N ALA A 13 -1.89 11.16 -2.49
CA ALA A 13 -2.89 12.21 -2.37
C ALA A 13 -3.08 12.59 -0.90
N ASP A 14 -3.42 13.86 -0.66
CA ASP A 14 -3.72 14.44 0.63
C ASP A 14 -5.04 15.19 0.51
N ARG A 15 -6.06 14.76 1.23
CA ARG A 15 -7.43 15.29 1.11
C ARG A 15 -8.13 15.36 2.45
N GLY A 16 -8.91 16.42 2.62
CA GLY A 16 -9.66 16.66 3.85
C GLY A 16 -8.86 17.44 4.88
N VAL A 17 -9.46 17.60 6.06
CA VAL A 17 -8.89 18.29 7.22
C VAL A 17 -9.21 17.46 8.47
N GLY A 18 -8.40 17.62 9.52
CA GLY A 18 -8.60 16.92 10.78
C GLY A 18 -7.51 15.91 11.09
N GLU A 19 -7.84 14.90 11.89
CA GLU A 19 -6.88 13.87 12.30
C GLU A 19 -6.39 13.08 11.09
N PRO A 20 -5.08 12.85 10.91
CA PRO A 20 -4.56 12.14 9.75
C PRO A 20 -4.90 10.64 9.80
N LEU A 21 -5.30 10.12 8.64
CA LEU A 21 -5.52 8.71 8.37
C LEU A 21 -4.74 8.30 7.12
N LEU A 22 -3.79 7.38 7.29
CA LEU A 22 -3.06 6.78 6.18
C LEU A 22 -3.90 5.68 5.54
N ALA A 23 -4.30 5.86 4.28
CA ALA A 23 -5.14 4.92 3.54
C ALA A 23 -4.32 4.11 2.54
N VAL A 24 -4.02 2.86 2.89
CA VAL A 24 -3.17 1.96 2.10
C VAL A 24 -4.03 1.10 1.18
N HIS A 25 -3.95 1.36 -0.13
CA HIS A 25 -4.76 0.69 -1.14
C HIS A 25 -4.44 -0.81 -1.32
N GLY A 26 -5.40 -1.56 -1.86
CA GLY A 26 -5.27 -2.97 -2.21
C GLY A 26 -4.49 -3.22 -3.51
N THR A 27 -4.70 -4.41 -4.10
CA THR A 27 -4.15 -4.77 -5.40
C THR A 27 -4.92 -4.03 -6.52
N LEU A 28 -4.24 -3.74 -7.63
CA LEU A 28 -4.76 -3.07 -8.83
C LEU A 28 -5.15 -1.58 -8.65
N GLY A 29 -4.76 -0.97 -7.54
CA GLY A 29 -5.06 0.44 -7.28
C GLY A 29 -3.81 1.30 -7.12
N GLY A 30 -4.02 2.48 -6.58
CA GLY A 30 -3.03 3.45 -6.21
C GLY A 30 -3.63 4.41 -5.19
N TRP A 31 -3.11 5.62 -5.11
CA TRP A 31 -3.66 6.65 -4.21
C TRP A 31 -5.15 6.93 -4.45
N ASP A 32 -5.63 6.81 -5.69
CA ASP A 32 -7.03 6.98 -6.08
C ASP A 32 -7.94 5.93 -5.41
N GLN A 33 -7.56 4.64 -5.45
CA GLN A 33 -8.28 3.59 -4.75
C GLN A 33 -8.25 3.82 -3.23
N GLY A 34 -7.11 4.26 -2.69
CA GLY A 34 -6.98 4.60 -1.26
C GLY A 34 -7.95 5.70 -0.84
N LEU A 35 -8.09 6.76 -1.65
CA LEU A 35 -9.05 7.83 -1.39
C LEU A 35 -10.50 7.35 -1.41
N VAL A 36 -10.88 6.60 -2.46
CA VAL A 36 -12.24 6.07 -2.59
C VAL A 36 -12.59 5.17 -1.41
N ALA A 37 -11.68 4.26 -1.03
CA ALA A 37 -11.89 3.34 0.09
C ALA A 37 -11.98 4.07 1.45
N ALA A 38 -11.31 5.21 1.59
CA ALA A 38 -11.30 6.01 2.81
C ALA A 38 -12.31 7.17 2.80
N GLU A 39 -13.18 7.29 1.80
CA GLU A 39 -14.11 8.42 1.66
C GLU A 39 -15.03 8.56 2.87
N PHE A 40 -15.50 7.43 3.45
CA PHE A 40 -16.29 7.44 4.66
C PHE A 40 -15.58 8.20 5.81
N PHE A 41 -14.28 7.99 5.99
CA PHE A 41 -13.52 8.69 7.02
C PHE A 41 -13.35 10.16 6.67
N ARG A 42 -13.09 10.48 5.40
CA ARG A 42 -12.92 11.87 4.95
C ARG A 42 -14.15 12.73 5.25
N VAL A 43 -15.36 12.25 4.93
CA VAL A 43 -16.60 12.99 5.19
C VAL A 43 -16.96 13.06 6.67
N ASN A 44 -16.33 12.21 7.50
CA ASN A 44 -16.44 12.23 8.96
C ASN A 44 -15.27 12.96 9.66
N GLY A 45 -14.58 13.85 8.94
CA GLY A 45 -13.61 14.79 9.54
C GLY A 45 -12.18 14.27 9.68
N PHE A 46 -11.77 13.28 8.88
CA PHE A 46 -10.38 12.85 8.80
C PHE A 46 -9.66 13.48 7.59
N ARG A 47 -8.37 13.76 7.76
CA ARG A 47 -7.45 14.09 6.67
C ARG A 47 -6.87 12.79 6.13
N ILE A 48 -7.16 12.48 4.88
CA ILE A 48 -6.75 11.23 4.26
C ILE A 48 -5.42 11.43 3.53
N ILE A 49 -4.42 10.66 3.92
CA ILE A 49 -3.14 10.52 3.23
C ILE A 49 -3.18 9.17 2.50
N ALA A 50 -3.30 9.19 1.18
CA ALA A 50 -3.41 7.98 0.36
C ALA A 50 -2.17 7.84 -0.52
N PRO A 51 -1.19 7.01 -0.17
CA PRO A 51 -0.03 6.73 -1.01
C PRO A 51 -0.35 5.72 -2.11
N SER A 52 0.34 5.85 -3.26
CA SER A 52 0.54 4.73 -4.18
C SER A 52 1.66 3.86 -3.60
N ARG A 53 1.37 2.59 -3.31
CA ARG A 53 2.39 1.66 -2.81
C ARG A 53 3.50 1.45 -3.84
N PRO A 54 4.72 1.08 -3.43
CA PRO A 54 5.80 0.75 -4.36
C PRO A 54 5.39 -0.22 -5.46
N GLY A 55 5.66 0.13 -6.72
CA GLY A 55 5.25 -0.60 -7.91
C GLY A 55 3.89 -0.20 -8.47
N TYR A 56 3.22 0.80 -7.90
CA TYR A 56 1.92 1.31 -8.36
C TYR A 56 2.02 2.78 -8.77
N LEU A 57 1.36 3.12 -9.87
CA LEU A 57 1.29 4.47 -10.44
C LEU A 57 2.68 5.15 -10.44
N GLY A 58 2.80 6.34 -9.87
CA GLY A 58 4.04 7.12 -9.84
C GLY A 58 5.06 6.73 -8.78
N THR A 59 4.82 5.68 -7.96
CA THR A 59 5.79 5.18 -6.96
C THR A 59 6.59 4.01 -7.53
N PRO A 60 7.91 4.15 -7.76
CA PRO A 60 8.74 3.06 -8.29
C PRO A 60 8.78 1.85 -7.35
N LEU A 61 8.88 0.64 -7.93
CA LEU A 61 9.04 -0.59 -7.14
C LEU A 61 10.32 -0.59 -6.30
N SER A 62 11.35 0.13 -6.75
CA SER A 62 12.62 0.28 -6.01
C SER A 62 12.47 0.95 -4.65
N THR A 63 11.41 1.73 -4.43
CA THR A 63 11.10 2.37 -3.15
C THR A 63 10.79 1.35 -2.04
N GLY A 64 10.29 0.13 -2.41
CA GLY A 64 10.04 -0.94 -1.44
C GLY A 64 9.55 -2.23 -2.12
N ARG A 65 10.47 -3.18 -2.34
CA ARG A 65 10.17 -4.43 -3.07
C ARG A 65 9.47 -5.50 -2.23
N THR A 66 9.60 -5.42 -0.91
CA THR A 66 9.08 -6.40 0.05
C THR A 66 8.02 -5.76 0.94
N PRO A 67 7.16 -6.53 1.62
CA PRO A 67 6.25 -5.96 2.62
C PRO A 67 6.98 -5.10 3.67
N ALA A 68 8.14 -5.55 4.14
CA ALA A 68 8.98 -4.78 5.07
C ALA A 68 9.42 -3.44 4.45
N GLY A 69 9.97 -3.47 3.23
CA GLY A 69 10.37 -2.26 2.52
C GLY A 69 9.21 -1.32 2.20
N GLN A 70 8.01 -1.86 1.94
CA GLN A 70 6.80 -1.05 1.77
C GLN A 70 6.39 -0.38 3.09
N GLY A 71 6.50 -1.08 4.22
CA GLY A 71 6.28 -0.50 5.55
C GLY A 71 7.27 0.62 5.86
N ASP A 72 8.55 0.42 5.54
CA ASP A 72 9.60 1.44 5.70
C ASP A 72 9.34 2.66 4.79
N ALA A 73 8.86 2.44 3.56
CA ALA A 73 8.49 3.52 2.64
C ALA A 73 7.30 4.35 3.15
N LEU A 74 6.32 3.69 3.78
CA LEU A 74 5.19 4.39 4.42
C LEU A 74 5.66 5.23 5.63
N ALA A 75 6.58 4.71 6.45
CA ALA A 75 7.17 5.49 7.53
C ALA A 75 7.95 6.71 7.00
N ALA A 76 8.76 6.51 5.95
CA ALA A 76 9.52 7.58 5.31
C ALA A 76 8.59 8.64 4.65
N LEU A 77 7.41 8.24 4.14
CA LEU A 77 6.41 9.18 3.68
C LEU A 77 5.90 10.05 4.83
N LEU A 78 5.56 9.45 5.98
CA LEU A 78 5.10 10.21 7.15
C LEU A 78 6.15 11.24 7.58
N ASP A 79 7.44 10.87 7.60
CA ASP A 79 8.55 11.80 7.88
C ASP A 79 8.58 12.96 6.89
N ALA A 80 8.51 12.65 5.60
CA ALA A 80 8.60 13.65 4.53
C ALA A 80 7.44 14.66 4.52
N ILE A 81 6.28 14.29 5.05
CA ILE A 81 5.11 15.19 5.16
C ILE A 81 4.90 15.75 6.58
N GLY A 82 5.86 15.52 7.49
CA GLY A 82 5.85 16.08 8.83
C GLY A 82 4.80 15.46 9.76
N LEU A 83 4.42 14.21 9.55
CA LEU A 83 3.50 13.46 10.41
C LEU A 83 4.28 12.52 11.33
N ASP A 84 4.22 12.74 12.62
CA ASP A 84 4.85 11.88 13.61
C ASP A 84 4.17 10.51 13.69
N ARG A 85 2.86 10.50 13.79
CA ARG A 85 2.04 9.28 13.88
C ARG A 85 0.66 9.45 13.26
N THR A 86 0.03 8.35 12.87
CA THR A 86 -1.29 8.38 12.22
C THR A 86 -2.08 7.11 12.54
N ALA A 87 -3.40 7.18 12.38
CA ALA A 87 -4.21 5.98 12.20
C ALA A 87 -3.96 5.41 10.79
N VAL A 88 -4.08 4.09 10.64
CA VAL A 88 -3.85 3.40 9.38
C VAL A 88 -5.09 2.59 9.02
N PHE A 89 -5.58 2.80 7.81
CA PHE A 89 -6.62 2.00 7.16
C PHE A 89 -6.00 1.27 5.97
N ALA A 90 -6.20 -0.03 5.88
CA ALA A 90 -5.71 -0.81 4.75
C ALA A 90 -6.70 -1.89 4.33
N GLY A 91 -6.72 -2.19 3.03
CA GLY A 91 -7.57 -3.23 2.48
C GLY A 91 -6.79 -4.22 1.63
N SER A 92 -7.28 -5.49 1.58
CA SER A 92 -6.80 -6.52 0.66
C SER A 92 -5.27 -6.62 0.62
N GLY A 93 -4.66 -6.48 -0.57
CA GLY A 93 -3.21 -6.51 -0.78
C GLY A 93 -2.41 -5.35 -0.14
N GLY A 94 -3.07 -4.37 0.48
CA GLY A 94 -2.42 -3.33 1.29
C GLY A 94 -2.03 -3.79 2.68
N GLY A 95 -2.65 -4.88 3.15
CA GLY A 95 -2.44 -5.42 4.50
C GLY A 95 -0.98 -5.68 4.85
N PRO A 96 -0.21 -6.41 4.03
CA PRO A 96 1.19 -6.72 4.33
C PRO A 96 2.05 -5.47 4.58
N ALA A 97 1.84 -4.39 3.81
CA ALA A 97 2.57 -3.14 4.00
C ALA A 97 2.16 -2.44 5.31
N ALA A 98 0.86 -2.41 5.62
CA ALA A 98 0.34 -1.81 6.84
C ALA A 98 0.75 -2.59 8.11
N TYR A 99 0.74 -3.94 8.06
CA TYR A 99 1.29 -4.77 9.14
C TYR A 99 2.78 -4.52 9.34
N ALA A 100 3.55 -4.43 8.25
CA ALA A 100 4.98 -4.15 8.32
C ALA A 100 5.26 -2.77 8.93
N LEU A 101 4.49 -1.74 8.56
CA LEU A 101 4.58 -0.42 9.18
C LEU A 101 4.33 -0.51 10.69
N ALA A 102 3.24 -1.15 11.11
CA ALA A 102 2.89 -1.25 12.52
C ALA A 102 3.91 -2.06 13.34
N ALA A 103 4.44 -3.15 12.77
CA ALA A 103 5.39 -4.02 13.45
C ALA A 103 6.80 -3.43 13.55
N ARG A 104 7.25 -2.74 12.50
CA ARG A 104 8.62 -2.19 12.42
C ARG A 104 8.73 -0.77 12.96
N HIS A 105 7.63 -0.02 12.91
CA HIS A 105 7.54 1.37 13.35
C HIS A 105 6.35 1.58 14.30
N PRO A 106 6.29 0.88 15.45
CA PRO A 106 5.09 0.86 16.32
C PRO A 106 4.72 2.24 16.84
N GLY A 107 5.71 3.13 17.04
CA GLY A 107 5.45 4.52 17.45
C GLY A 107 4.73 5.38 16.41
N ARG A 108 4.68 4.94 15.14
CA ARG A 108 4.09 5.70 14.02
C ARG A 108 2.60 5.37 13.80
N VAL A 109 2.08 4.31 14.41
CA VAL A 109 0.71 3.83 14.21
C VAL A 109 -0.09 3.94 15.49
N THR A 110 -1.10 4.82 15.50
CA THR A 110 -2.00 4.98 16.63
C THR A 110 -3.10 3.93 16.67
N ARG A 111 -3.62 3.55 15.50
CA ARG A 111 -4.63 2.51 15.29
C ARG A 111 -4.42 1.87 13.92
N LEU A 112 -4.71 0.59 13.81
CA LEU A 112 -4.66 -0.17 12.56
C LEU A 112 -6.01 -0.82 12.29
N LEU A 113 -6.69 -0.37 11.24
CA LEU A 113 -7.92 -0.97 10.73
C LEU A 113 -7.62 -1.70 9.42
N GLN A 114 -7.97 -2.99 9.36
CA GLN A 114 -7.75 -3.85 8.22
C GLN A 114 -9.08 -4.42 7.71
N ILE A 115 -9.33 -4.34 6.41
CA ILE A 115 -10.51 -4.93 5.77
C ILE A 115 -10.06 -5.92 4.70
N ASP A 116 -10.49 -7.18 4.82
CA ASP A 116 -10.15 -8.27 3.89
C ASP A 116 -8.67 -8.36 3.56
N SER A 117 -7.82 -8.03 4.52
CA SER A 117 -6.38 -7.89 4.32
C SER A 117 -5.67 -9.22 4.29
N VAL A 118 -4.71 -9.33 3.37
CA VAL A 118 -3.78 -10.46 3.33
C VAL A 118 -2.86 -10.39 4.54
N ALA A 119 -2.95 -11.39 5.42
CA ALA A 119 -2.13 -11.48 6.65
C ALA A 119 -1.08 -12.60 6.58
N LEU A 120 -1.33 -13.62 5.76
CA LEU A 120 -0.45 -14.79 5.60
C LEU A 120 -0.12 -15.00 4.12
N PRO A 121 0.97 -15.72 3.82
CA PRO A 121 1.24 -16.13 2.45
C PRO A 121 0.04 -16.89 1.86
N ILE A 122 -0.42 -16.46 0.70
CA ILE A 122 -1.49 -17.16 -0.03
C ILE A 122 -0.87 -18.44 -0.60
N PRO A 123 -1.40 -19.63 -0.24
CA PRO A 123 -0.90 -20.87 -0.83
C PRO A 123 -1.11 -20.84 -2.36
N PRO A 124 -0.26 -21.52 -3.13
CA PRO A 124 -0.45 -21.57 -4.56
C PRO A 124 -1.80 -22.24 -4.89
N PHE A 125 -2.69 -21.48 -5.54
CA PHE A 125 -3.93 -22.06 -6.07
C PHE A 125 -3.61 -23.00 -7.21
N PRO A 126 -4.28 -24.17 -7.29
CA PRO A 126 -4.25 -24.96 -8.52
C PRO A 126 -4.92 -24.13 -9.62
N LEU A 127 -4.10 -23.51 -10.47
CA LEU A 127 -4.61 -22.75 -11.60
C LEU A 127 -5.27 -23.72 -12.59
N PRO A 128 -6.47 -23.43 -13.11
CA PRO A 128 -7.04 -24.16 -14.23
C PRO A 128 -6.00 -24.27 -15.36
N GLY A 129 -6.02 -25.37 -16.11
CA GLY A 129 -4.97 -25.68 -17.09
C GLY A 129 -4.66 -24.56 -18.09
N CYS A 130 -5.66 -23.75 -18.46
CA CYS A 130 -5.50 -22.58 -19.33
C CYS A 130 -4.64 -21.44 -18.73
N LEU A 131 -4.57 -21.33 -17.40
CA LEU A 131 -3.75 -20.31 -16.70
C LEU A 131 -2.33 -20.83 -16.37
N ARG A 132 -2.06 -22.09 -16.61
CA ARG A 132 -0.75 -22.70 -16.33
C ARG A 132 0.38 -22.17 -17.22
N TRP A 133 0.04 -21.61 -18.37
CA TRP A 133 0.97 -21.00 -19.33
C TRP A 133 1.50 -19.63 -18.89
N ILE A 134 0.96 -19.04 -17.83
CA ILE A 134 1.31 -17.70 -17.38
C ILE A 134 2.36 -17.73 -16.24
N ARG A 135 2.94 -18.89 -15.93
CA ARG A 135 4.07 -18.99 -14.98
C ARG A 135 5.36 -18.53 -15.66
N PRO A 136 6.00 -17.44 -15.21
CA PRO A 136 7.39 -17.19 -15.60
C PRO A 136 8.25 -18.32 -15.04
N SER A 137 9.05 -18.94 -15.87
CA SER A 137 10.10 -19.87 -15.46
C SER A 137 11.13 -19.07 -14.63
N GLY A 138 11.21 -19.34 -13.35
CA GLY A 138 12.30 -18.84 -12.50
C GLY A 138 11.86 -17.90 -11.38
N SER A 139 12.00 -18.41 -10.17
CA SER A 139 12.18 -17.74 -8.88
C SER A 139 11.17 -16.63 -8.45
N SER A 140 10.45 -16.96 -7.39
CA SER A 140 9.92 -16.10 -6.33
C SER A 140 9.61 -14.65 -6.68
N CYS A 141 8.34 -14.35 -6.80
CA CYS A 141 7.69 -13.05 -6.84
C CYS A 141 6.86 -12.74 -8.10
N GLY A 142 6.20 -13.74 -8.67
CA GLY A 142 5.51 -13.62 -9.96
C GLY A 142 4.02 -13.21 -9.93
N PHE A 143 3.44 -12.80 -8.79
CA PHE A 143 2.01 -12.53 -8.75
C PHE A 143 1.60 -11.12 -9.26
N PHE A 144 2.55 -10.22 -9.43
CA PHE A 144 2.25 -8.82 -9.77
C PHE A 144 2.41 -8.43 -11.25
N ALA A 145 2.91 -9.32 -12.10
CA ALA A 145 3.15 -8.98 -13.51
C ALA A 145 1.92 -9.10 -14.42
N MET A 146 0.77 -9.57 -13.92
CA MET A 146 -0.40 -9.93 -14.74
C MET A 146 -1.38 -8.80 -15.07
N ALA A 147 -1.31 -7.68 -14.38
CA ALA A 147 -2.36 -6.65 -14.49
C ALA A 147 -2.14 -5.59 -15.57
N GLN A 148 -1.03 -5.63 -16.32
CA GLN A 148 -0.70 -4.56 -17.28
C GLN A 148 -0.58 -4.96 -18.74
N ARG A 149 -0.99 -6.17 -19.12
CA ARG A 149 -1.07 -6.49 -20.56
C ARG A 149 -2.54 -6.44 -20.99
N ARG A 150 -2.87 -5.36 -21.72
CA ARG A 150 -4.12 -5.25 -22.48
C ARG A 150 -4.19 -6.38 -23.49
N CYS A 151 -5.33 -7.07 -23.55
CA CYS A 151 -5.75 -7.75 -24.77
C CYS A 151 -6.03 -6.71 -25.85
#